data_357d1ba7da3fbfc0a1dc290e9d28f103
#
_entry.id   357d1ba7da3fbfc0a1dc290e9d28f103
#
_cell.length_a   1.000
_cell.length_b   1.000
_cell.length_c   1.000
_cell.angle_alpha   90.00
_cell.angle_beta   90.00
_cell.angle_gamma   90.00
#
_symmetry.space_group_name_H-M   'P 1'
#
loop_
_entity.id
_entity.type
_entity.pdbx_description
1 polymer ?
#
loop_
_entity_poly.entity_id
_entity_poly.type
_entity_poly.pdbx_seq_one_letter_code
_entity_poly.pdbx_strand_id
1 'polypeptide(L)'
;YEVEAQKGALGFAVVKDAVVATINVANPHFDDVCKKGLTKATAAALWNNQYATYGDLLGIESTIPVHVYTRSDACGAAETWAIWFGKRQEQLQGTAVYGDPGVSAAVQKDRVGIGYNNIAYAYDMRTHKPYEGLAVIPLDINENGQIDEDEKFYGNSADLIKAIGEGRYPSPPARDLYLVSNGVPRNPAVVEFIKYALSEGQKYAIETGYIPLPQTTIDQSLKKLNP
;
A
#
# COMPACT_ATOMS: atom_id res chain seq x y z
N TYR A 1 -5.10 17.14 -1.10
CA TYR A 1 -5.80 17.39 -2.38
C TYR A 1 -7.21 17.96 -2.15
N GLU A 2 -8.04 17.35 -1.30
CA GLU A 2 -9.44 17.79 -1.08
C GLU A 2 -9.57 19.25 -0.68
N VAL A 3 -8.72 19.72 0.25
CA VAL A 3 -8.70 21.13 0.66
C VAL A 3 -8.30 22.07 -0.50
N GLU A 4 -7.34 21.65 -1.32
CA GLU A 4 -6.89 22.45 -2.47
C GLU A 4 -7.89 22.37 -3.65
N ALA A 5 -8.62 21.24 -3.78
CA ALA A 5 -9.69 21.10 -4.76
C ALA A 5 -10.83 22.11 -4.52
N GLN A 6 -11.17 22.38 -3.24
CA GLN A 6 -12.13 23.42 -2.87
C GLN A 6 -11.68 24.85 -3.27
N LYS A 7 -10.36 25.04 -3.45
CA LYS A 7 -9.76 26.30 -3.91
C LYS A 7 -9.56 26.36 -5.43
N GLY A 8 -10.08 25.37 -6.18
CA GLY A 8 -9.98 25.29 -7.64
C GLY A 8 -8.82 24.48 -8.18
N ALA A 9 -8.10 23.72 -7.34
CA ALA A 9 -7.08 22.78 -7.81
C ALA A 9 -7.74 21.59 -8.52
N LEU A 10 -7.19 21.21 -9.69
CA LEU A 10 -7.63 20.04 -10.45
C LEU A 10 -6.60 18.90 -10.31
N GLY A 11 -7.09 17.72 -9.90
CA GLY A 11 -6.30 16.49 -9.85
C GLY A 11 -6.58 15.62 -11.06
N PHE A 12 -5.51 15.19 -11.73
CA PHE A 12 -5.52 14.22 -12.82
C PHE A 12 -4.95 12.93 -12.27
N ALA A 13 -5.79 11.91 -12.04
CA ALA A 13 -5.30 10.60 -11.68
C ALA A 13 -4.45 10.05 -12.82
N VAL A 14 -3.22 9.63 -12.54
CA VAL A 14 -2.26 9.19 -13.57
C VAL A 14 -1.81 7.75 -13.41
N VAL A 15 -1.72 7.24 -12.18
CA VAL A 15 -1.45 5.83 -11.87
C VAL A 15 -2.12 5.48 -10.55
N LYS A 16 -2.23 4.20 -10.25
CA LYS A 16 -2.63 3.71 -8.94
C LYS A 16 -1.42 3.12 -8.21
N ASP A 17 -1.41 3.22 -6.89
CA ASP A 17 -0.42 2.67 -5.97
C ASP A 17 -1.13 1.87 -4.89
N ALA A 18 -0.41 1.02 -4.18
CA ALA A 18 -0.94 0.36 -2.98
C ALA A 18 0.16 0.14 -1.94
N VAL A 19 -0.27 0.19 -0.69
CA VAL A 19 0.56 -0.10 0.48
C VAL A 19 0.18 -1.48 1.00
N VAL A 20 1.17 -2.31 1.30
CA VAL A 20 1.00 -3.69 1.79
C VAL A 20 1.72 -3.89 3.11
N ALA A 21 1.17 -4.72 3.98
CA ALA A 21 1.85 -5.16 5.20
C ALA A 21 2.97 -6.14 4.85
N THR A 22 4.12 -6.01 5.50
CA THR A 22 5.28 -6.87 5.28
C THR A 22 5.74 -7.55 6.57
N ILE A 23 6.23 -8.78 6.46
CA ILE A 23 6.75 -9.61 7.56
C ILE A 23 8.05 -10.28 7.14
N ASN A 24 8.93 -10.56 8.09
CA ASN A 24 10.12 -11.38 7.85
C ASN A 24 9.73 -12.85 7.65
N VAL A 25 10.21 -13.48 6.57
CA VAL A 25 9.90 -14.90 6.28
C VAL A 25 10.46 -15.90 7.30
N ALA A 26 11.50 -15.49 8.06
CA ALA A 26 12.06 -16.31 9.14
C ALA A 26 11.33 -16.11 10.48
N ASN A 27 10.17 -15.45 10.47
CA ASN A 27 9.36 -15.24 11.66
C ASN A 27 8.85 -16.59 12.19
N PRO A 28 8.97 -16.87 13.50
CA PRO A 28 8.49 -18.12 14.09
C PRO A 28 7.00 -18.39 13.90
N HIS A 29 6.18 -17.33 13.73
CA HIS A 29 4.75 -17.38 13.49
C HIS A 29 4.34 -16.95 12.07
N PHE A 30 5.26 -17.07 11.12
CA PHE A 30 5.03 -16.63 9.74
C PHE A 30 3.76 -17.25 9.13
N ASP A 31 3.65 -18.57 9.19
CA ASP A 31 2.51 -19.30 8.62
C ASP A 31 1.19 -18.95 9.31
N ASP A 32 1.20 -18.81 10.64
CA ASP A 32 0.01 -18.46 11.43
C ASP A 32 -0.48 -17.05 11.08
N VAL A 33 0.45 -16.08 10.97
CA VAL A 33 0.12 -14.70 10.59
C VAL A 33 -0.42 -14.64 9.17
N CYS A 34 0.21 -15.32 8.21
CA CYS A 34 -0.23 -15.34 6.82
C CYS A 34 -1.55 -16.09 6.63
N LYS A 35 -1.83 -17.11 7.44
CA LYS A 35 -3.10 -17.84 7.41
C LYS A 35 -4.25 -17.03 8.00
N LYS A 36 -3.99 -16.30 9.10
CA LYS A 36 -4.99 -15.46 9.77
C LYS A 36 -5.25 -14.17 8.99
N GLY A 37 -4.21 -13.57 8.41
CA GLY A 37 -4.27 -12.26 7.79
C GLY A 37 -4.41 -11.10 8.76
N LEU A 38 -4.46 -9.88 8.21
CA LEU A 38 -4.73 -8.66 8.97
C LEU A 38 -6.10 -8.10 8.63
N THR A 39 -6.95 -7.96 9.63
CA THR A 39 -8.16 -7.14 9.56
C THR A 39 -7.81 -5.67 9.85
N LYS A 40 -8.74 -4.74 9.59
CA LYS A 40 -8.58 -3.33 10.01
C LYS A 40 -8.34 -3.21 11.51
N ALA A 41 -9.05 -4.01 12.32
CA ALA A 41 -8.92 -4.00 13.76
C ALA A 41 -7.54 -4.47 14.23
N THR A 42 -7.02 -5.58 13.68
CA THR A 42 -5.70 -6.09 14.03
C THR A 42 -4.58 -5.17 13.55
N ALA A 43 -4.70 -4.56 12.37
CA ALA A 43 -3.77 -3.55 11.90
C ALA A 43 -3.77 -2.31 12.80
N ALA A 44 -4.95 -1.80 13.17
CA ALA A 44 -5.06 -0.68 14.11
C ALA A 44 -4.40 -0.99 15.46
N ALA A 45 -4.59 -2.20 15.98
CA ALA A 45 -3.99 -2.64 17.26
C ALA A 45 -2.45 -2.74 17.17
N LEU A 46 -1.90 -3.29 16.07
CA LEU A 46 -0.46 -3.37 15.82
C LEU A 46 0.18 -1.99 15.80
N TRP A 47 -0.29 -1.08 14.94
CA TRP A 47 0.27 0.26 14.81
C TRP A 47 -0.22 1.25 15.88
N ASN A 48 -0.84 0.73 16.95
CA ASN A 48 -1.19 1.47 18.16
C ASN A 48 -0.51 0.88 19.42
N ASN A 49 0.50 -0.01 19.22
CA ASN A 49 1.23 -0.72 20.28
C ASN A 49 0.32 -1.46 21.29
N GLN A 50 -0.82 -1.98 20.83
CA GLN A 50 -1.73 -2.75 21.69
C GLN A 50 -1.35 -4.22 21.79
N TYR A 51 -0.53 -4.72 20.86
CA TYR A 51 0.02 -6.07 20.88
C TYR A 51 1.52 -6.01 21.20
N ALA A 52 1.91 -6.65 22.30
CA ALA A 52 3.31 -6.79 22.70
C ALA A 52 3.95 -8.05 22.11
N THR A 53 3.15 -9.08 21.89
CA THR A 53 3.59 -10.41 21.46
C THR A 53 2.79 -10.93 20.27
N TYR A 54 3.32 -11.93 19.58
CA TYR A 54 2.55 -12.69 18.58
C TYR A 54 1.41 -13.48 19.24
N GLY A 55 1.51 -13.78 20.55
CA GLY A 55 0.39 -14.34 21.31
C GLY A 55 -0.82 -13.42 21.31
N ASP A 56 -0.60 -12.12 21.54
CA ASP A 56 -1.66 -11.11 21.52
C ASP A 56 -2.29 -10.99 20.11
N LEU A 57 -1.44 -10.96 19.06
CA LEU A 57 -1.89 -10.85 17.68
C LEU A 57 -2.71 -12.05 17.22
N LEU A 58 -2.25 -13.25 17.56
CA LEU A 58 -2.81 -14.50 17.04
C LEU A 58 -3.89 -15.10 17.97
N GLY A 59 -3.93 -14.72 19.23
CA GLY A 59 -4.81 -15.32 20.24
C GLY A 59 -4.34 -16.72 20.69
N ILE A 60 -3.01 -16.91 20.76
CA ILE A 60 -2.36 -18.17 21.15
C ILE A 60 -1.37 -17.96 22.31
N GLU A 61 -0.90 -19.05 22.92
CA GLU A 61 0.19 -18.96 23.90
C GLU A 61 1.53 -18.73 23.15
N SER A 62 2.00 -17.48 23.14
CA SER A 62 3.31 -17.11 22.63
C SER A 62 3.81 -15.86 23.34
N THR A 63 5.05 -15.91 23.81
CA THR A 63 5.76 -14.76 24.43
C THR A 63 6.74 -14.10 23.45
N ILE A 64 6.75 -14.51 22.18
CA ILE A 64 7.61 -13.93 21.14
C ILE A 64 7.13 -12.50 20.90
N PRO A 65 8.03 -11.48 21.05
CA PRO A 65 7.64 -10.09 20.86
C PRO A 65 7.28 -9.81 19.41
N VAL A 66 6.38 -8.86 19.18
CA VAL A 66 6.14 -8.30 17.85
C VAL A 66 6.78 -6.93 17.76
N HIS A 67 7.66 -6.74 16.76
CA HIS A 67 8.29 -5.45 16.48
C HIS A 67 7.60 -4.80 15.29
N VAL A 68 7.01 -3.65 15.52
CA VAL A 68 6.27 -2.91 14.50
C VAL A 68 7.13 -1.76 13.97
N TYR A 69 7.28 -1.68 12.64
CA TYR A 69 7.99 -0.62 11.97
C TYR A 69 7.04 0.35 11.28
N THR A 70 7.35 1.63 11.39
CA THR A 70 6.61 2.72 10.76
C THR A 70 7.56 3.73 10.11
N ARG A 71 6.99 4.73 9.41
CA ARG A 71 7.77 5.79 8.74
C ARG A 71 8.09 6.93 9.71
N SER A 72 9.34 7.41 9.68
CA SER A 72 9.77 8.61 10.41
C SER A 72 9.53 9.89 9.63
N ASP A 73 9.32 9.80 8.32
CA ASP A 73 9.07 10.93 7.42
C ASP A 73 7.57 11.05 7.11
N ALA A 74 7.12 12.28 6.88
CA ALA A 74 5.77 12.53 6.38
C ALA A 74 5.63 11.99 4.96
N CYS A 75 4.75 11.03 4.74
CA CYS A 75 4.59 10.41 3.43
C CYS A 75 3.18 9.87 3.19
N GLY A 76 2.82 9.85 1.90
CA GLY A 76 1.54 9.32 1.49
C GLY A 76 1.34 7.84 1.77
N ALA A 77 2.40 7.02 1.82
CA ALA A 77 2.28 5.59 2.13
C ALA A 77 1.79 5.39 3.58
N ALA A 78 2.43 6.06 4.55
CA ALA A 78 2.03 5.99 5.96
C ALA A 78 0.61 6.52 6.18
N GLU A 79 0.26 7.66 5.54
CA GLU A 79 -1.09 8.21 5.63
C GLU A 79 -2.13 7.24 5.04
N THR A 80 -1.87 6.67 3.85
CA THR A 80 -2.80 5.72 3.20
C THR A 80 -2.99 4.46 4.04
N TRP A 81 -1.90 3.95 4.64
CA TRP A 81 -1.97 2.80 5.54
C TRP A 81 -2.82 3.12 6.78
N ALA A 82 -2.57 4.27 7.43
CA ALA A 82 -3.33 4.72 8.59
C ALA A 82 -4.83 4.92 8.30
N ILE A 83 -5.17 5.56 7.18
CA ILE A 83 -6.55 5.80 6.77
C ILE A 83 -7.33 4.49 6.59
N TRP A 84 -6.70 3.41 6.14
CA TRP A 84 -7.36 2.10 5.96
C TRP A 84 -8.07 1.61 7.23
N PHE A 85 -7.49 1.87 8.40
CA PHE A 85 -8.08 1.52 9.69
C PHE A 85 -8.49 2.74 10.54
N GLY A 86 -8.81 3.86 9.88
CA GLY A 86 -9.44 5.02 10.51
C GLY A 86 -8.49 5.88 11.35
N LYS A 87 -7.19 5.89 11.03
CA LYS A 87 -6.14 6.67 11.70
C LYS A 87 -5.51 7.69 10.75
N ARG A 88 -4.60 8.49 11.31
CA ARG A 88 -3.71 9.40 10.59
C ARG A 88 -2.27 8.94 10.78
N GLN A 89 -1.37 9.32 9.88
CA GLN A 89 0.05 8.95 9.96
C GLN A 89 0.67 9.24 11.32
N GLU A 90 0.37 10.40 11.91
CA GLU A 90 0.94 10.86 13.18
C GLU A 90 0.51 10.01 14.38
N GLN A 91 -0.52 9.18 14.21
CA GLN A 91 -1.04 8.29 15.25
C GLN A 91 -0.41 6.89 15.18
N LEU A 92 0.35 6.58 14.12
CA LEU A 92 1.01 5.30 13.98
C LEU A 92 2.16 5.18 14.99
N GLN A 93 2.15 4.10 15.74
CA GLN A 93 3.18 3.74 16.72
C GLN A 93 4.10 2.67 16.14
N GLY A 94 5.29 2.54 16.72
CA GLY A 94 6.31 1.57 16.32
C GLY A 94 7.69 2.19 16.17
N THR A 95 8.67 1.40 15.78
CA THR A 95 10.02 1.89 15.49
C THR A 95 10.02 2.65 14.17
N ALA A 96 10.29 3.96 14.27
CA ALA A 96 10.24 4.85 13.12
C ALA A 96 11.53 4.76 12.30
N VAL A 97 11.43 4.49 10.98
CA VAL A 97 12.55 4.45 10.03
C VAL A 97 12.25 5.28 8.79
N TYR A 98 13.32 5.80 8.19
CA TYR A 98 13.19 6.71 7.04
C TYR A 98 12.98 5.96 5.73
N GLY A 99 11.95 6.34 5.00
CA GLY A 99 11.65 5.86 3.65
C GLY A 99 11.14 4.42 3.58
N ASP A 100 10.52 4.04 2.45
CA ASP A 100 10.13 2.65 2.17
C ASP A 100 11.34 1.69 2.19
N PRO A 101 12.51 2.05 1.60
CA PRO A 101 13.70 1.20 1.70
C PRO A 101 14.13 0.92 3.16
N GLY A 102 13.97 1.92 4.04
CA GLY A 102 14.29 1.78 5.47
C GLY A 102 13.40 0.78 6.17
N VAL A 103 12.07 0.86 5.95
CA VAL A 103 11.11 -0.09 6.53
C VAL A 103 11.35 -1.50 5.98
N SER A 104 11.51 -1.65 4.66
CA SER A 104 11.82 -2.94 4.03
C SER A 104 13.07 -3.58 4.64
N ALA A 105 14.18 -2.83 4.71
CA ALA A 105 15.44 -3.31 5.28
C ALA A 105 15.35 -3.63 6.79
N ALA A 106 14.56 -2.87 7.55
CA ALA A 106 14.35 -3.14 8.97
C ALA A 106 13.62 -4.46 9.19
N VAL A 107 12.53 -4.70 8.45
CA VAL A 107 11.78 -5.96 8.53
C VAL A 107 12.63 -7.15 8.06
N GLN A 108 13.44 -7.01 6.99
CA GLN A 108 14.35 -8.07 6.53
C GLN A 108 15.36 -8.49 7.59
N LYS A 109 15.85 -7.57 8.41
CA LYS A 109 16.86 -7.83 9.44
C LYS A 109 16.29 -8.33 10.77
N ASP A 110 15.02 -8.09 11.01
CA ASP A 110 14.35 -8.43 12.26
C ASP A 110 13.37 -9.59 12.06
N ARG A 111 13.74 -10.76 12.60
CA ARG A 111 12.92 -11.98 12.49
C ARG A 111 11.52 -11.86 13.07
N VAL A 112 11.28 -10.92 13.96
CA VAL A 112 9.97 -10.69 14.59
C VAL A 112 9.34 -9.37 14.10
N GLY A 113 9.90 -8.81 13.02
CA GLY A 113 9.48 -7.53 12.45
C GLY A 113 8.25 -7.62 11.56
N ILE A 114 7.37 -6.65 11.71
CA ILE A 114 6.23 -6.34 10.82
C ILE A 114 6.34 -4.87 10.40
N GLY A 115 6.09 -4.57 9.13
CA GLY A 115 6.07 -3.22 8.60
C GLY A 115 5.00 -3.03 7.53
N TYR A 116 5.05 -1.90 6.83
CA TYR A 116 4.26 -1.66 5.63
C TYR A 116 5.10 -0.93 4.58
N ASN A 117 4.85 -1.24 3.31
CA ASN A 117 5.61 -0.69 2.19
C ASN A 117 4.71 -0.50 0.96
N ASN A 118 5.08 0.44 0.10
CA ASN A 118 4.58 0.42 -1.28
C ASN A 118 4.99 -0.87 -1.97
N ILE A 119 4.18 -1.36 -2.92
CA ILE A 119 4.38 -2.64 -3.61
C ILE A 119 5.81 -2.81 -4.13
N ALA A 120 6.40 -1.80 -4.75
CA ALA A 120 7.76 -1.85 -5.32
C ALA A 120 8.88 -2.06 -4.28
N TYR A 121 8.58 -1.92 -2.99
CA TYR A 121 9.53 -2.17 -1.90
C TYR A 121 9.23 -3.46 -1.12
N ALA A 122 8.14 -4.13 -1.46
CA ALA A 122 7.81 -5.47 -0.98
C ALA A 122 8.16 -6.55 -2.03
N TYR A 123 8.07 -6.21 -3.32
CA TYR A 123 8.35 -7.11 -4.45
C TYR A 123 9.41 -6.54 -5.40
N ASP A 124 10.24 -7.42 -5.94
CA ASP A 124 11.04 -7.13 -7.14
C ASP A 124 10.10 -7.12 -8.37
N MET A 125 9.88 -5.95 -8.95
CA MET A 125 8.94 -5.76 -10.04
C MET A 125 9.37 -6.45 -11.34
N ARG A 126 10.65 -6.84 -11.46
CA ARG A 126 11.17 -7.59 -12.62
C ARG A 126 10.88 -9.07 -12.52
N THR A 127 10.99 -9.65 -11.32
CA THR A 127 10.77 -11.08 -11.08
C THR A 127 9.37 -11.38 -10.56
N HIS A 128 8.64 -10.36 -10.16
CA HIS A 128 7.34 -10.40 -9.48
C HIS A 128 7.35 -11.10 -8.11
N LYS A 129 8.49 -11.48 -7.59
CA LYS A 129 8.62 -12.17 -6.30
C LYS A 129 8.83 -11.17 -5.17
N PRO A 130 8.39 -11.49 -3.94
CA PRO A 130 8.81 -10.73 -2.77
C PRO A 130 10.34 -10.65 -2.70
N TYR A 131 10.86 -9.54 -2.17
CA TYR A 131 12.30 -9.45 -1.90
C TYR A 131 12.72 -10.52 -0.91
N GLU A 132 13.97 -10.99 -1.05
CA GLU A 132 14.54 -12.00 -0.14
C GLU A 132 14.39 -11.57 1.32
N GLY A 133 13.92 -12.49 2.17
CA GLY A 133 13.68 -12.23 3.59
C GLY A 133 12.34 -11.56 3.89
N LEU A 134 11.56 -11.13 2.87
CA LEU A 134 10.25 -10.52 3.05
C LEU A 134 9.13 -11.39 2.48
N ALA A 135 7.96 -11.26 3.11
CA ALA A 135 6.69 -11.64 2.52
C ALA A 135 5.65 -10.55 2.81
N VAL A 136 4.57 -10.56 2.03
CA VAL A 136 3.41 -9.70 2.27
C VAL A 136 2.40 -10.46 3.12
N ILE A 137 1.93 -9.83 4.20
CA ILE A 137 0.85 -10.36 5.02
C ILE A 137 -0.47 -10.11 4.27
N PRO A 138 -1.26 -11.15 4.01
CA PRO A 138 -2.60 -10.98 3.43
C PRO A 138 -3.51 -10.14 4.31
N LEU A 139 -4.45 -9.44 3.68
CA LEU A 139 -5.54 -8.77 4.39
C LEU A 139 -6.75 -9.70 4.44
N ASP A 140 -7.27 -9.94 5.63
CA ASP A 140 -8.57 -10.58 5.87
C ASP A 140 -9.64 -9.49 5.65
N ILE A 141 -10.16 -9.44 4.43
CA ILE A 141 -11.02 -8.34 3.96
C ILE A 141 -12.45 -8.52 4.47
N ASN A 142 -12.89 -9.76 4.56
CA ASN A 142 -14.22 -10.10 5.05
C ASN A 142 -14.27 -10.24 6.59
N GLU A 143 -13.09 -10.13 7.26
CA GLU A 143 -12.92 -10.15 8.72
C GLU A 143 -13.42 -11.44 9.39
N ASN A 144 -13.31 -12.60 8.71
CA ASN A 144 -13.74 -13.89 9.24
C ASN A 144 -12.65 -14.63 10.04
N GLY A 145 -11.43 -14.06 10.14
CA GLY A 145 -10.31 -14.57 10.93
C GLY A 145 -9.41 -15.56 10.21
N GLN A 146 -9.55 -15.68 8.90
CA GLN A 146 -8.71 -16.51 8.03
C GLN A 146 -8.62 -15.92 6.61
N ILE A 147 -7.62 -16.33 5.85
CA ILE A 147 -7.48 -15.95 4.45
C ILE A 147 -8.17 -16.97 3.55
N ASP A 148 -9.24 -16.56 2.90
CA ASP A 148 -10.01 -17.35 1.96
C ASP A 148 -9.37 -17.42 0.56
N GLU A 149 -9.84 -18.29 -0.33
CA GLU A 149 -9.24 -18.51 -1.66
C GLU A 149 -9.27 -17.25 -2.55
N ASP A 150 -10.30 -16.42 -2.43
CA ASP A 150 -10.45 -15.16 -3.16
C ASP A 150 -9.56 -14.02 -2.62
N GLU A 151 -8.98 -14.20 -1.43
CA GLU A 151 -8.01 -13.31 -0.80
C GLU A 151 -6.55 -13.75 -1.02
N LYS A 152 -6.29 -14.91 -1.67
CA LYS A 152 -4.95 -15.47 -1.91
C LYS A 152 -4.29 -14.92 -3.17
N PHE A 153 -3.93 -13.65 -3.18
CA PHE A 153 -3.27 -13.01 -4.32
C PHE A 153 -1.94 -12.29 -3.96
N TYR A 154 -1.36 -12.60 -2.80
CA TYR A 154 -0.16 -11.92 -2.30
C TYR A 154 1.16 -12.66 -2.61
N GLY A 155 1.11 -13.82 -3.25
CA GLY A 155 2.30 -14.62 -3.55
C GLY A 155 3.25 -13.99 -4.56
N ASN A 156 2.74 -13.10 -5.42
CA ASN A 156 3.53 -12.33 -6.38
C ASN A 156 2.86 -10.98 -6.69
N SER A 157 3.65 -10.03 -7.22
CA SER A 157 3.13 -8.69 -7.52
C SER A 157 2.13 -8.66 -8.67
N ALA A 158 2.20 -9.59 -9.63
CA ALA A 158 1.30 -9.60 -10.78
C ALA A 158 -0.14 -9.94 -10.35
N ASP A 159 -0.31 -10.95 -9.49
CA ASP A 159 -1.62 -11.33 -8.94
C ASP A 159 -2.19 -10.22 -8.04
N LEU A 160 -1.33 -9.60 -7.22
CA LEU A 160 -1.74 -8.47 -6.37
C LEU A 160 -2.18 -7.26 -7.22
N ILE A 161 -1.41 -6.88 -8.24
CA ILE A 161 -1.73 -5.78 -9.16
C ILE A 161 -3.08 -6.05 -9.86
N LYS A 162 -3.29 -7.30 -10.30
CA LYS A 162 -4.55 -7.72 -10.89
C LYS A 162 -5.70 -7.59 -9.89
N ALA A 163 -5.52 -8.07 -8.65
CA ALA A 163 -6.53 -7.95 -7.59
C ALA A 163 -6.89 -6.50 -7.27
N ILE A 164 -5.92 -5.58 -7.28
CA ILE A 164 -6.14 -4.15 -7.10
C ILE A 164 -6.93 -3.57 -8.28
N GLY A 165 -6.58 -3.94 -9.51
CA GLY A 165 -7.28 -3.51 -10.72
C GLY A 165 -8.74 -3.98 -10.77
N GLU A 166 -9.01 -5.17 -10.24
CA GLU A 166 -10.35 -5.78 -10.13
C GLU A 166 -11.14 -5.29 -8.90
N GLY A 167 -10.53 -4.48 -8.02
CA GLY A 167 -11.18 -3.97 -6.81
C GLY A 167 -11.29 -5.00 -5.67
N ARG A 168 -10.59 -6.14 -5.75
CA ARG A 168 -10.53 -7.14 -4.68
C ARG A 168 -9.62 -6.72 -3.53
N TYR A 169 -8.57 -5.95 -3.80
CA TYR A 169 -7.76 -5.32 -2.77
C TYR A 169 -8.40 -3.99 -2.35
N PRO A 170 -8.51 -3.67 -1.03
CA PRO A 170 -9.24 -2.49 -0.57
C PRO A 170 -8.56 -1.16 -0.97
N SER A 171 -9.39 -0.13 -1.11
CA SER A 171 -8.93 1.23 -1.40
C SER A 171 -9.56 2.23 -0.42
N PRO A 172 -8.83 2.76 0.59
CA PRO A 172 -7.43 2.41 0.93
C PRO A 172 -7.25 0.96 1.40
N PRO A 173 -6.02 0.39 1.40
CA PRO A 173 -4.72 1.00 1.20
C PRO A 173 -4.23 1.06 -0.26
N ALA A 174 -5.04 0.70 -1.26
CA ALA A 174 -4.81 1.13 -2.64
C ALA A 174 -5.30 2.57 -2.82
N ARG A 175 -4.69 3.31 -3.75
CA ARG A 175 -5.04 4.72 -4.02
C ARG A 175 -4.64 5.15 -5.42
N ASP A 176 -5.33 6.16 -5.94
CA ASP A 176 -4.89 6.85 -7.15
C ASP A 176 -3.82 7.90 -6.79
N LEU A 177 -2.83 8.06 -7.65
CA LEU A 177 -1.86 9.15 -7.59
C LEU A 177 -2.19 10.21 -8.62
N TYR A 178 -2.02 11.47 -8.24
CA TYR A 178 -2.49 12.60 -9.01
C TYR A 178 -1.37 13.56 -9.38
N LEU A 179 -1.39 14.04 -10.63
CA LEU A 179 -0.82 15.33 -10.97
C LEU A 179 -1.86 16.40 -10.61
N VAL A 180 -1.42 17.46 -9.94
CA VAL A 180 -2.31 18.52 -9.47
C VAL A 180 -1.93 19.85 -10.13
N SER A 181 -2.92 20.56 -10.67
CA SER A 181 -2.74 21.89 -11.24
C SER A 181 -3.68 22.91 -10.61
N ASN A 182 -3.30 24.19 -10.65
CA ASN A 182 -4.19 25.29 -10.25
C ASN A 182 -5.10 25.64 -11.44
N GLY A 183 -6.31 25.09 -11.42
CA GLY A 183 -7.27 25.17 -12.53
C GLY A 183 -6.84 24.36 -13.75
N VAL A 184 -7.49 24.60 -14.88
CA VAL A 184 -7.19 23.91 -16.15
C VAL A 184 -5.81 24.33 -16.66
N PRO A 185 -4.88 23.37 -16.93
CA PRO A 185 -3.55 23.70 -17.44
C PRO A 185 -3.65 24.43 -18.79
N ARG A 186 -2.96 25.58 -18.90
CA ARG A 186 -2.91 26.36 -20.15
C ARG A 186 -1.59 26.22 -20.93
N ASN A 187 -0.54 25.74 -20.26
CA ASN A 187 0.72 25.48 -20.91
C ASN A 187 0.62 24.21 -21.77
N PRO A 188 0.84 24.28 -23.11
CA PRO A 188 0.70 23.12 -23.99
C PRO A 188 1.59 21.94 -23.59
N ALA A 189 2.82 22.20 -23.11
CA ALA A 189 3.72 21.15 -22.66
C ALA A 189 3.18 20.39 -21.44
N VAL A 190 2.53 21.07 -20.51
CA VAL A 190 1.87 20.43 -19.35
C VAL A 190 0.69 19.60 -19.79
N VAL A 191 -0.13 20.12 -20.72
CA VAL A 191 -1.28 19.41 -21.28
C VAL A 191 -0.83 18.12 -21.99
N GLU A 192 0.19 18.21 -22.85
CA GLU A 192 0.72 17.04 -23.55
C GLU A 192 1.39 16.03 -22.61
N PHE A 193 2.08 16.48 -21.56
CA PHE A 193 2.62 15.59 -20.53
C PHE A 193 1.53 14.81 -19.79
N ILE A 194 0.44 15.48 -19.39
CA ILE A 194 -0.70 14.81 -18.74
C ILE A 194 -1.35 13.81 -19.71
N LYS A 195 -1.57 14.20 -20.97
CA LYS A 195 -2.10 13.28 -22.00
C LYS A 195 -1.20 12.07 -22.21
N TYR A 196 0.12 12.28 -22.30
CA TYR A 196 1.08 11.18 -22.40
C TYR A 196 1.00 10.23 -21.18
N ALA A 197 0.97 10.77 -19.97
CA ALA A 197 0.84 9.98 -18.76
C ALA A 197 -0.47 9.15 -18.73
N LEU A 198 -1.55 9.69 -19.30
CA LEU A 198 -2.86 9.04 -19.38
C LEU A 198 -3.03 8.11 -20.60
N SER A 199 -2.05 8.01 -21.48
CA SER A 199 -2.09 7.17 -22.69
C SER A 199 -0.87 6.26 -22.76
N GLU A 200 0.13 6.64 -23.56
CA GLU A 200 1.37 5.87 -23.76
C GLU A 200 2.15 5.60 -22.47
N GLY A 201 2.06 6.49 -21.49
CA GLY A 201 2.72 6.34 -20.19
C GLY A 201 2.19 5.17 -19.36
N GLN A 202 0.93 4.75 -19.55
CA GLN A 202 0.31 3.66 -18.78
C GLN A 202 1.06 2.33 -18.96
N LYS A 203 1.67 2.07 -20.12
CA LYS A 203 2.42 0.84 -20.38
C LYS A 203 3.66 0.66 -19.48
N TYR A 204 4.19 1.76 -18.94
CA TYR A 204 5.36 1.72 -18.05
C TYR A 204 5.01 1.60 -16.57
N ALA A 205 3.72 1.69 -16.21
CA ALA A 205 3.28 1.70 -14.81
C ALA A 205 3.76 0.45 -14.05
N ILE A 206 3.52 -0.75 -14.60
CA ILE A 206 3.82 -2.02 -13.92
C ILE A 206 5.31 -2.18 -13.64
N GLU A 207 6.18 -1.91 -14.63
CA GLU A 207 7.63 -2.06 -14.48
C GLU A 207 8.23 -1.11 -13.45
N THR A 208 7.55 0.02 -13.18
CA THR A 208 7.95 1.02 -12.18
C THR A 208 7.27 0.82 -10.82
N GLY A 209 6.48 -0.26 -10.66
CA GLY A 209 5.83 -0.60 -9.39
C GLY A 209 4.48 0.08 -9.15
N TYR A 210 3.90 0.65 -10.20
CA TYR A 210 2.56 1.23 -10.17
C TYR A 210 1.54 0.35 -10.89
N ILE A 211 0.29 0.69 -10.75
CA ILE A 211 -0.84 -0.02 -11.35
C ILE A 211 -1.47 0.89 -12.40
N PRO A 212 -1.65 0.42 -13.65
CA PRO A 212 -2.35 1.17 -14.68
C PRO A 212 -3.78 1.52 -14.25
N LEU A 213 -4.25 2.68 -14.67
CA LEU A 213 -5.61 3.11 -14.36
C LEU A 213 -6.65 2.38 -15.23
N PRO A 214 -7.85 2.13 -14.69
CA PRO A 214 -9.00 1.75 -15.50
C PRO A 214 -9.32 2.84 -16.53
N GLN A 215 -9.79 2.44 -17.73
CA GLN A 215 -10.10 3.37 -18.82
C GLN A 215 -11.10 4.45 -18.39
N THR A 216 -12.05 4.10 -17.54
CA THR A 216 -13.03 5.06 -16.99
C THR A 216 -12.37 6.19 -16.21
N THR A 217 -11.32 5.91 -15.42
CA THR A 217 -10.57 6.91 -14.65
C THR A 217 -9.70 7.77 -15.58
N ILE A 218 -9.10 7.16 -16.61
CA ILE A 218 -8.37 7.87 -17.66
C ILE A 218 -9.28 8.87 -18.36
N ASP A 219 -10.46 8.43 -18.80
CA ASP A 219 -11.44 9.27 -19.49
C ASP A 219 -11.93 10.44 -18.62
N GLN A 220 -12.14 10.19 -17.33
CA GLN A 220 -12.48 11.24 -16.36
C GLN A 220 -11.37 12.28 -16.20
N SER A 221 -10.11 11.84 -16.16
CA SER A 221 -8.95 12.74 -16.09
C SER A 221 -8.80 13.56 -17.38
N LEU A 222 -8.95 12.92 -18.55
CA LEU A 222 -8.88 13.61 -19.85
C LEU A 222 -9.98 14.67 -20.03
N LYS A 223 -11.20 14.40 -19.57
CA LYS A 223 -12.31 15.38 -19.60
C LYS A 223 -11.99 16.67 -18.85
N LYS A 224 -11.17 16.63 -17.79
CA LYS A 224 -10.78 17.81 -17.02
C LYS A 224 -9.81 18.73 -17.77
N LEU A 225 -9.18 18.25 -18.85
CA LEU A 225 -8.31 19.06 -19.70
C LEU A 225 -9.10 19.93 -20.69
N ASN A 226 -10.33 19.49 -21.02
CA ASN A 226 -11.25 20.17 -21.96
C ASN A 226 -12.64 20.24 -21.32
N PRO A 227 -12.86 21.09 -20.31
CA PRO A 227 -14.14 21.24 -19.61
C PRO A 227 -15.22 21.88 -20.48
#